data_c33b90a5740171f2903a7a52b6506f07
#
_entry.id   c33b90a5740171f2903a7a52b6506f07
#
_cell.length_a   1.000
_cell.length_b   1.000
_cell.length_c   1.000
_cell.angle_alpha   90.00
_cell.angle_beta   90.00
_cell.angle_gamma   90.00
#
_symmetry.space_group_name_H-M   'P 1'
#
loop_
_entity.id
_entity.type
_entity.pdbx_description
1 polymer ?
#
loop_
_entity_poly.entity_id
_entity_poly.type
_entity_poly.pdbx_seq_one_letter_code
_entity_poly.pdbx_strand_id
1 'polypeptide(L)'
;MAVSAIREQAQPPQNTGATRKDLYEIGEIPPLGHVPREMYAWTIRQDRHGEPDTAMQVEVVPTWEIDSDEVLVLVMAAGVNYNGVWGALGIPISPIDVHKNPYHIAGSDASGIIWAVGRKVTRWKVGDEVVIHCNQDDGYDEECN
;
A
#
# COMPACT_ATOMS: atom_id res chain seq x y z
N MET A 1 -2.12 -37.32 -1.55
CA MET A 1 -0.94 -37.02 -0.71
C MET A 1 -1.07 -35.57 -0.26
N ALA A 2 -1.30 -35.37 1.02
CA ALA A 2 -1.53 -34.06 1.63
C ALA A 2 -0.17 -33.37 1.82
N VAL A 3 -0.03 -32.18 1.28
CA VAL A 3 1.09 -31.28 1.61
C VAL A 3 0.69 -30.54 2.87
N SER A 4 0.94 -31.18 4.01
CA SER A 4 0.97 -30.55 5.32
C SER A 4 2.43 -30.25 5.59
N ALA A 5 2.86 -29.02 5.44
CA ALA A 5 4.06 -28.55 6.09
C ALA A 5 4.16 -27.03 6.02
N ILE A 6 4.39 -26.53 7.16
CA ILE A 6 5.11 -25.37 7.65
C ILE A 6 4.25 -24.12 7.78
N ARG A 7 3.41 -24.13 8.82
CA ARG A 7 3.18 -22.95 9.61
C ARG A 7 4.26 -22.87 10.69
N GLU A 8 5.45 -22.48 10.31
CA GLU A 8 6.35 -21.87 11.28
C GLU A 8 5.78 -20.49 11.56
N GLN A 9 5.23 -20.34 12.76
CA GLN A 9 4.70 -19.07 13.23
C GLN A 9 5.89 -18.11 13.35
N ALA A 10 6.12 -17.30 12.33
CA ALA A 10 6.95 -16.12 12.45
C ALA A 10 6.30 -15.26 13.55
N GLN A 11 6.89 -15.22 14.72
CA GLN A 11 6.47 -14.30 15.77
C GLN A 11 6.58 -12.87 15.21
N PRO A 12 5.55 -12.04 15.38
CA PRO A 12 5.66 -10.64 15.01
C PRO A 12 6.89 -10.05 15.70
N PRO A 13 7.68 -9.20 15.02
CA PRO A 13 8.91 -8.65 15.56
C PRO A 13 8.61 -7.98 16.90
N GLN A 14 9.22 -8.50 17.96
CA GLN A 14 9.07 -7.94 19.30
C GLN A 14 9.67 -6.53 19.29
N ASN A 15 8.89 -5.58 19.71
CA ASN A 15 9.20 -4.16 19.78
C ASN A 15 10.35 -3.89 20.78
N THR A 16 11.58 -4.08 20.34
CA THR A 16 12.79 -3.78 21.11
C THR A 16 13.24 -2.36 20.81
N GLY A 17 12.72 -1.39 21.55
CA GLY A 17 13.36 -0.07 21.71
C GLY A 17 13.67 0.74 20.43
N ALA A 18 13.07 0.43 19.29
CA ALA A 18 13.32 1.13 18.05
C ALA A 18 12.87 2.59 18.16
N THR A 19 13.76 3.50 17.84
CA THR A 19 13.48 4.95 17.81
C THR A 19 12.39 5.22 16.76
N ARG A 20 11.34 5.93 17.15
CA ARG A 20 10.32 6.39 16.22
C ARG A 20 10.90 7.48 15.32
N LYS A 21 10.77 7.32 14.02
CA LYS A 21 11.22 8.25 12.99
C LYS A 21 10.02 8.75 12.18
N ASP A 22 10.16 9.90 11.56
CA ASP A 22 9.17 10.43 10.62
C ASP A 22 9.33 9.82 9.22
N LEU A 23 10.54 9.35 8.89
CA LEU A 23 10.85 8.61 7.67
C LEU A 23 11.76 7.42 8.02
N TYR A 24 11.48 6.26 7.46
CA TYR A 24 12.30 5.05 7.54
C TYR A 24 12.97 4.78 6.21
N GLU A 25 14.25 4.41 6.24
CA GLU A 25 14.99 4.06 5.03
C GLU A 25 14.41 2.79 4.37
N ILE A 26 14.64 2.65 3.07
CA ILE A 26 14.18 1.46 2.32
C ILE A 26 14.77 0.19 2.97
N GLY A 27 13.87 -0.72 3.36
CA GLY A 27 14.22 -1.95 4.08
C GLY A 27 14.17 -1.85 5.60
N GLU A 28 14.02 -0.65 6.17
CA GLU A 28 13.72 -0.50 7.60
C GLU A 28 12.22 -0.72 7.86
N ILE A 29 11.90 -1.42 8.94
CA ILE A 29 10.52 -1.65 9.37
C ILE A 29 10.23 -0.77 10.59
N PRO A 30 9.21 0.10 10.54
CA PRO A 30 8.78 0.87 11.71
C PRO A 30 8.36 -0.05 12.86
N PRO A 31 8.38 0.41 14.13
CA PRO A 31 7.72 -0.32 15.21
C PRO A 31 6.24 -0.54 14.90
N LEU A 32 5.73 -1.74 15.18
CA LEU A 32 4.34 -2.11 14.87
C LEU A 32 3.35 -1.08 15.41
N GLY A 33 2.48 -0.58 14.52
CA GLY A 33 1.50 0.45 14.83
C GLY A 33 2.05 1.89 14.86
N HIS A 34 3.36 2.09 14.62
CA HIS A 34 3.90 3.42 14.40
C HIS A 34 3.86 3.78 12.92
N VAL A 35 2.99 4.71 12.57
CA VAL A 35 2.88 5.25 11.21
C VAL A 35 3.84 6.43 11.07
N PRO A 36 4.86 6.36 10.20
CA PRO A 36 5.74 7.49 9.91
C PRO A 36 4.96 8.58 9.16
N ARG A 37 5.42 9.83 9.24
CA ARG A 37 4.79 10.94 8.52
C ARG A 37 5.06 10.92 7.03
N GLU A 38 6.18 10.33 6.63
CA GLU A 38 6.66 10.26 5.26
C GLU A 38 7.05 8.83 4.91
N MET A 39 6.99 8.52 3.63
CA MET A 39 7.36 7.22 3.09
C MET A 39 8.01 7.35 1.73
N TYR A 40 8.84 6.39 1.36
CA TYR A 40 9.27 6.21 -0.01
C TYR A 40 8.16 5.55 -0.83
N ALA A 41 7.87 6.10 -2.00
CA ALA A 41 6.89 5.53 -2.92
C ALA A 41 7.34 5.66 -4.37
N TRP A 42 6.98 4.69 -5.21
CA TRP A 42 7.06 4.84 -6.65
C TRP A 42 5.93 5.76 -7.11
N THR A 43 6.26 6.96 -7.54
CA THR A 43 5.28 7.97 -7.93
C THR A 43 5.26 8.20 -9.44
N ILE A 44 4.07 8.50 -9.94
CA ILE A 44 3.80 8.98 -11.29
C ILE A 44 3.24 10.39 -11.14
N ARG A 45 3.75 11.34 -11.93
CA ARG A 45 3.23 12.71 -11.99
C ARG A 45 2.70 13.00 -13.39
N GLN A 46 1.71 13.89 -13.50
CA GLN A 46 1.04 14.16 -14.77
C GLN A 46 1.99 14.71 -15.84
N ASP A 47 2.95 15.53 -15.45
CA ASP A 47 3.97 16.11 -16.34
C ASP A 47 5.06 15.11 -16.74
N ARG A 48 5.07 13.92 -16.15
CA ARG A 48 6.03 12.83 -16.44
C ARG A 48 5.41 11.63 -17.12
N HIS A 49 4.14 11.67 -17.53
CA HIS A 49 3.55 10.57 -18.28
C HIS A 49 4.42 10.17 -19.47
N GLY A 50 4.70 8.87 -19.58
CA GLY A 50 5.59 8.31 -20.60
C GLY A 50 6.01 6.88 -20.26
N GLU A 51 7.15 6.48 -20.82
CA GLU A 51 7.70 5.16 -20.55
C GLU A 51 7.91 4.92 -19.03
N PRO A 52 7.58 3.72 -18.52
CA PRO A 52 7.61 3.45 -17.08
C PRO A 52 8.95 3.74 -16.40
N ASP A 53 10.07 3.52 -17.07
CA ASP A 53 11.42 3.75 -16.56
C ASP A 53 11.74 5.23 -16.31
N THR A 54 11.02 6.13 -16.94
CA THR A 54 11.15 7.58 -16.76
C THR A 54 9.99 8.18 -15.97
N ALA A 55 8.78 7.67 -16.18
CA ALA A 55 7.57 8.17 -15.53
C ALA A 55 7.51 7.82 -14.03
N MET A 56 7.92 6.60 -13.69
CA MET A 56 7.94 6.12 -12.31
C MET A 56 9.25 6.51 -11.63
N GLN A 57 9.15 7.28 -10.56
CA GLN A 57 10.31 7.69 -9.77
C GLN A 57 10.05 7.44 -8.27
N VAL A 58 11.10 7.04 -7.56
CA VAL A 58 11.02 6.92 -6.10
C VAL A 58 11.10 8.32 -5.51
N GLU A 59 10.08 8.71 -4.78
CA GLU A 59 10.02 9.98 -4.07
C GLU A 59 9.68 9.76 -2.61
N VAL A 60 10.06 10.71 -1.77
CA VAL A 60 9.54 10.81 -0.40
C VAL A 60 8.25 11.60 -0.45
N VAL A 61 7.18 10.98 0.02
CA VAL A 61 5.84 11.56 0.03
C VAL A 61 5.20 11.40 1.41
N PRO A 62 4.22 12.26 1.76
CA PRO A 62 3.47 12.06 2.99
C PRO A 62 2.79 10.68 3.03
N THR A 63 2.85 10.03 4.18
CA THR A 63 2.02 8.85 4.42
C THR A 63 0.56 9.27 4.47
N TRP A 64 -0.30 8.52 3.80
CA TRP A 64 -1.72 8.85 3.69
C TRP A 64 -2.42 8.70 5.04
N GLU A 65 -3.28 9.65 5.35
CA GLU A 65 -4.23 9.52 6.44
C GLU A 65 -5.36 8.58 6.02
N ILE A 66 -5.84 7.79 6.96
CA ILE A 66 -6.96 6.85 6.72
C ILE A 66 -8.26 7.41 7.25
N ASP A 67 -9.34 7.11 6.56
CA ASP A 67 -10.69 7.40 7.02
C ASP A 67 -11.13 6.42 8.12
N SER A 68 -12.31 6.70 8.68
CA SER A 68 -12.80 5.97 9.85
C SER A 68 -13.06 4.48 9.62
N ASP A 69 -13.23 4.05 8.39
CA ASP A 69 -13.54 2.68 7.93
C ASP A 69 -12.41 2.04 7.11
N GLU A 70 -11.29 2.72 7.00
CA GLU A 70 -10.11 2.25 6.28
C GLU A 70 -9.04 1.63 7.20
N VAL A 71 -8.11 0.92 6.58
CA VAL A 71 -6.90 0.39 7.21
C VAL A 71 -5.66 0.87 6.46
N LEU A 72 -4.58 1.10 7.18
CA LEU A 72 -3.27 1.32 6.58
C LEU A 72 -2.46 0.04 6.65
N VAL A 73 -1.89 -0.37 5.53
CA VAL A 73 -1.09 -1.60 5.42
C VAL A 73 0.36 -1.25 5.14
N LEU A 74 1.27 -1.78 5.96
CA LEU A 74 2.69 -1.81 5.60
C LEU A 74 2.86 -2.89 4.54
N VAL A 75 3.16 -2.48 3.31
CA VAL A 75 3.31 -3.37 2.17
C VAL A 75 4.62 -4.15 2.30
N MET A 76 4.52 -5.47 2.31
CA MET A 76 5.67 -6.40 2.38
C MET A 76 6.01 -6.99 1.03
N ALA A 77 5.02 -7.11 0.14
CA ALA A 77 5.20 -7.56 -1.24
C ALA A 77 4.12 -6.93 -2.14
N ALA A 78 4.48 -6.64 -3.37
CA ALA A 78 3.59 -6.10 -4.38
C ALA A 78 3.78 -6.86 -5.70
N GLY A 79 2.68 -7.13 -6.39
CA GLY A 79 2.70 -7.72 -7.73
C GLY A 79 3.09 -6.67 -8.77
N VAL A 80 3.83 -7.10 -9.78
CA VAL A 80 4.10 -6.28 -10.97
C VAL A 80 3.15 -6.71 -12.07
N ASN A 81 2.35 -5.78 -12.56
CA ASN A 81 1.40 -6.05 -13.62
C ASN A 81 1.32 -4.89 -14.62
N TYR A 82 0.62 -5.13 -15.73
CA TYR A 82 0.57 -4.17 -16.83
C TYR A 82 -0.21 -2.89 -16.52
N ASN A 83 -1.04 -2.86 -15.47
CA ASN A 83 -1.71 -1.65 -15.01
C ASN A 83 -0.71 -0.55 -14.63
N GLY A 84 0.45 -0.93 -14.09
CA GLY A 84 1.53 0.01 -13.83
C GLY A 84 2.03 0.71 -15.10
N VAL A 85 2.13 -0.03 -16.21
CA VAL A 85 2.52 0.54 -17.52
C VAL A 85 1.46 1.52 -18.00
N TRP A 86 0.19 1.16 -17.97
CA TRP A 86 -0.90 2.06 -18.36
C TRP A 86 -0.95 3.31 -17.48
N GLY A 87 -0.76 3.15 -16.18
CA GLY A 87 -0.69 4.28 -15.24
C GLY A 87 0.47 5.23 -15.57
N ALA A 88 1.65 4.68 -15.90
CA ALA A 88 2.81 5.48 -16.30
C ALA A 88 2.58 6.24 -17.60
N LEU A 89 1.98 5.58 -18.59
CA LEU A 89 1.63 6.19 -19.88
C LEU A 89 0.45 7.17 -19.78
N GLY A 90 -0.35 7.09 -18.72
CA GLY A 90 -1.58 7.88 -18.57
C GLY A 90 -2.69 7.49 -19.55
N ILE A 91 -2.72 6.25 -20.03
CA ILE A 91 -3.68 5.75 -21.04
C ILE A 91 -4.41 4.50 -20.53
N PRO A 92 -5.70 4.27 -20.93
CA PRO A 92 -6.54 5.20 -21.70
C PRO A 92 -6.98 6.42 -20.89
N ILE A 93 -6.86 6.38 -19.55
CA ILE A 93 -7.20 7.46 -18.63
C ILE A 93 -6.08 7.54 -17.60
N SER A 94 -5.59 8.75 -17.31
CA SER A 94 -4.62 8.97 -16.25
C SER A 94 -5.26 8.72 -14.89
N PRO A 95 -4.64 7.92 -14.00
CA PRO A 95 -5.12 7.76 -12.64
C PRO A 95 -5.17 9.10 -11.87
N ILE A 96 -4.29 10.04 -12.21
CA ILE A 96 -4.27 11.39 -11.62
C ILE A 96 -5.53 12.17 -11.99
N ASP A 97 -6.05 12.00 -13.21
CA ASP A 97 -7.30 12.64 -13.64
C ASP A 97 -8.53 12.08 -12.92
N VAL A 98 -8.44 10.84 -12.44
CA VAL A 98 -9.52 10.20 -11.69
C VAL A 98 -9.56 10.70 -10.24
N HIS A 99 -8.45 10.58 -9.50
CA HIS A 99 -8.44 10.91 -8.06
C HIS A 99 -8.06 12.37 -7.75
N LYS A 100 -7.58 13.14 -8.73
CA LYS A 100 -7.22 14.57 -8.59
C LYS A 100 -6.09 14.86 -7.58
N ASN A 101 -5.34 13.86 -7.16
CA ASN A 101 -4.17 14.04 -6.33
C ASN A 101 -2.97 14.56 -7.14
N PRO A 102 -1.98 15.21 -6.53
CA PRO A 102 -0.83 15.77 -7.24
C PRO A 102 0.12 14.70 -7.82
N TYR A 103 -0.03 13.46 -7.41
CA TYR A 103 0.71 12.30 -7.91
C TYR A 103 -0.11 11.02 -7.71
N HIS A 104 0.25 9.97 -8.41
CA HIS A 104 -0.25 8.61 -8.22
C HIS A 104 0.86 7.71 -7.68
N ILE A 105 0.57 6.89 -6.68
CA ILE A 105 1.48 5.84 -6.22
C ILE A 105 1.24 4.61 -7.11
N ALA A 106 2.29 4.17 -7.80
CA ALA A 106 2.21 3.06 -8.73
C ALA A 106 1.97 1.72 -7.99
N GLY A 107 1.17 0.87 -8.60
CA GLY A 107 0.84 -0.47 -8.10
C GLY A 107 -0.63 -0.61 -7.73
N SER A 108 -1.14 -1.84 -7.88
CA SER A 108 -2.53 -2.19 -7.57
C SER A 108 -2.66 -3.44 -6.71
N ASP A 109 -1.59 -4.23 -6.61
CA ASP A 109 -1.59 -5.49 -5.87
C ASP A 109 -0.60 -5.39 -4.71
N ALA A 110 -1.04 -5.81 -3.54
CA ALA A 110 -0.16 -5.83 -2.38
C ALA A 110 -0.55 -6.92 -1.39
N SER A 111 0.43 -7.34 -0.61
CA SER A 111 0.22 -8.05 0.64
C SER A 111 1.08 -7.42 1.72
N GLY A 112 0.62 -7.50 2.95
CA GLY A 112 1.35 -6.88 4.04
C GLY A 112 0.68 -7.05 5.39
N ILE A 113 1.06 -6.18 6.30
CA ILE A 113 0.62 -6.20 7.70
C ILE A 113 -0.17 -4.92 7.98
N ILE A 114 -1.33 -5.05 8.61
CA ILE A 114 -2.12 -3.88 9.04
C ILE A 114 -1.34 -3.12 10.09
N TRP A 115 -1.09 -1.84 9.80
CA TRP A 115 -0.28 -0.94 10.64
C TRP A 115 -1.11 0.07 11.41
N ALA A 116 -2.26 0.48 10.83
CA ALA A 116 -3.26 1.30 11.51
C ALA A 116 -4.67 0.91 11.07
N VAL A 117 -5.65 1.18 11.90
CA VAL A 117 -7.07 0.92 11.63
C VAL A 117 -7.90 2.14 11.98
N GLY A 118 -8.87 2.46 11.13
CA GLY A 118 -9.86 3.48 11.37
C GLY A 118 -10.82 3.08 12.49
N ARG A 119 -11.42 4.07 13.16
CA ARG A 119 -12.24 3.87 14.37
C ARG A 119 -13.50 3.02 14.19
N LYS A 120 -13.99 2.85 12.95
CA LYS A 120 -15.16 2.01 12.62
C LYS A 120 -14.77 0.61 12.15
N VAL A 121 -13.48 0.35 11.94
CA VAL A 121 -13.02 -0.97 11.52
C VAL A 121 -13.18 -1.96 12.67
N THR A 122 -13.95 -3.01 12.45
CA THR A 122 -14.24 -4.05 13.45
C THR A 122 -13.67 -5.41 13.09
N ARG A 123 -13.41 -5.64 11.78
CA ARG A 123 -12.97 -6.93 11.26
C ARG A 123 -11.47 -7.15 11.43
N TRP A 124 -10.69 -6.08 11.39
CA TRP A 124 -9.24 -6.10 11.30
C TRP A 124 -8.61 -5.39 12.49
N LYS A 125 -7.40 -5.78 12.84
CA LYS A 125 -6.58 -5.14 13.87
C LYS A 125 -5.13 -4.98 13.42
N VAL A 126 -4.41 -4.09 14.08
CA VAL A 126 -2.96 -3.91 13.87
C VAL A 126 -2.24 -5.24 14.09
N GLY A 127 -1.39 -5.60 13.15
CA GLY A 127 -0.62 -6.85 13.13
C GLY A 127 -1.25 -7.99 12.32
N ASP A 128 -2.48 -7.84 11.81
CA ASP A 128 -3.06 -8.85 10.92
C ASP A 128 -2.36 -8.84 9.57
N GLU A 129 -2.11 -10.04 9.03
CA GLU A 129 -1.57 -10.23 7.67
C GLU A 129 -2.72 -10.22 6.66
N VAL A 130 -2.55 -9.45 5.59
CA VAL A 130 -3.59 -9.26 4.58
C VAL A 130 -3.05 -9.29 3.15
N VAL A 131 -3.94 -9.64 2.24
CA VAL A 131 -3.78 -9.40 0.80
C VAL A 131 -4.78 -8.34 0.41
N ILE A 132 -4.33 -7.34 -0.34
CA ILE A 132 -5.16 -6.24 -0.81
C ILE A 132 -5.73 -6.62 -2.18
N HIS A 133 -7.04 -6.54 -2.32
CA HIS A 133 -7.70 -6.67 -3.61
C HIS A 133 -7.53 -5.38 -4.41
N CYS A 134 -7.27 -5.49 -5.71
CA CYS A 134 -6.99 -4.32 -6.56
C CYS A 134 -8.19 -3.40 -6.77
N ASN A 135 -9.41 -3.90 -6.64
CA ASN A 135 -10.62 -3.09 -6.74
C ASN A 135 -11.06 -2.65 -5.34
N GLN A 136 -11.40 -1.38 -5.24
CA GLN A 136 -12.06 -0.82 -4.08
C GLN A 136 -13.53 -0.58 -4.43
N ASP A 137 -14.41 -1.18 -3.67
CA ASP A 137 -15.86 -0.98 -3.75
C ASP A 137 -16.44 -0.83 -2.35
N ASP A 138 -17.60 -0.25 -2.24
CA ASP A 138 -18.32 -0.08 -0.97
C ASP A 138 -19.21 -1.28 -0.62
N GLY A 139 -19.19 -2.33 -1.45
CA GLY A 139 -19.98 -3.55 -1.27
C GLY A 139 -21.47 -3.42 -1.62
N TYR A 140 -21.87 -2.27 -2.18
CA TYR A 140 -23.27 -1.98 -2.54
C TYR A 140 -23.51 -1.97 -4.04
N ASP A 141 -22.50 -2.16 -4.85
CA ASP A 141 -22.63 -2.23 -6.30
C ASP A 141 -23.28 -3.57 -6.70
N GLU A 142 -24.31 -3.50 -7.57
CA GLU A 142 -25.03 -4.68 -8.07
C GLU A 142 -24.12 -5.66 -8.84
N GLU A 143 -22.99 -5.16 -9.37
CA GLU A 143 -22.00 -5.97 -10.09
C GLU A 143 -21.05 -6.74 -9.14
N CYS A 144 -21.01 -6.38 -7.87
CA CYS A 144 -20.11 -7.00 -6.86
C CYS A 144 -20.79 -8.06 -5.99
N ASN A 145 -22.09 -8.37 -6.19
CA ASN A 145 -22.86 -9.39 -5.46
C ASN A 145 -23.15 -10.63 -6.30
#